data_87874b26941e9a04926e16a91e5f3f66
#
_entry.id   87874b26941e9a04926e16a91e5f3f66
#
_cell.length_a   1.000
_cell.length_b   1.000
_cell.length_c   1.000
_cell.angle_alpha   90.00
_cell.angle_beta   90.00
_cell.angle_gamma   90.00
#
_symmetry.space_group_name_H-M   'P 1'
#
loop_
_entity.id
_entity.type
_entity.pdbx_description
1 polymer ?
#
loop_
_entity_poly.entity_id
_entity_poly.type
_entity_poly.pdbx_seq_one_letter_code
_entity_poly.pdbx_strand_id
1 'polypeptide(L)'
;EPTNHLDLETAGWLEQYLQGVEQTVVLVSHDRAFLASVVDHVLHVEAGTMTPYVGDYASFIAQREERRLTQQRQFDKQAKVIAAQEDYIRRNIAGQNSKQAKGRRKLLARTPRLSPPPGAEDVMALRLESAHRGGDQVLVADKV
;
A
#
# COMPACT_ATOMS: atom_id res chain seq x y z
N GLU A 1 -10.32 -1.87 19.46
CA GLU A 1 -9.50 -3.09 19.40
C GLU A 1 -9.94 -4.08 20.50
N PRO A 2 -10.99 -4.85 20.28
CA PRO A 2 -11.57 -5.69 21.32
C PRO A 2 -10.65 -6.86 21.71
N THR A 3 -9.69 -7.24 20.86
CA THR A 3 -8.82 -8.39 21.07
C THR A 3 -7.55 -8.09 21.87
N ASN A 4 -7.25 -6.83 22.17
CA ASN A 4 -5.93 -6.41 22.66
C ASN A 4 -5.55 -6.90 24.06
N HIS A 5 -6.55 -7.33 24.87
CA HIS A 5 -6.35 -7.80 26.25
C HIS A 5 -7.17 -9.05 26.57
N LEU A 6 -7.69 -9.75 25.55
CA LEU A 6 -8.45 -10.97 25.72
C LEU A 6 -7.53 -12.19 25.72
N ASP A 7 -7.81 -13.13 26.59
CA ASP A 7 -7.26 -14.47 26.49
C ASP A 7 -7.93 -15.24 25.33
N LEU A 8 -7.37 -16.37 24.99
CA LEU A 8 -7.81 -17.16 23.83
C LEU A 8 -9.27 -17.65 23.97
N GLU A 9 -9.69 -17.95 25.19
CA GLU A 9 -11.05 -18.44 25.47
C GLU A 9 -12.08 -17.31 25.31
N THR A 10 -11.80 -16.14 25.85
CA THR A 10 -12.66 -14.95 25.74
C THR A 10 -12.70 -14.44 24.30
N ALA A 11 -11.59 -14.50 23.56
CA ALA A 11 -11.55 -14.15 22.15
C ALA A 11 -12.45 -15.08 21.32
N GLY A 12 -12.38 -16.38 21.55
CA GLY A 12 -13.27 -17.36 20.88
C GLY A 12 -14.76 -17.16 21.22
N TRP A 13 -15.07 -16.83 22.45
CA TRP A 13 -16.44 -16.46 22.84
C TRP A 13 -16.92 -15.21 22.10
N LEU A 14 -16.08 -14.18 22.00
CA LEU A 14 -16.41 -12.95 21.30
C LEU A 14 -16.63 -13.18 19.80
N GLU A 15 -15.83 -14.03 19.15
CA GLU A 15 -16.02 -14.42 17.76
C GLU A 15 -17.40 -15.04 17.53
N GLN A 16 -17.76 -16.04 18.36
CA GLN A 16 -19.05 -16.71 18.27
C GLN A 16 -20.21 -15.75 18.51
N TYR A 17 -20.07 -14.85 19.50
CA TYR A 17 -21.08 -13.83 19.77
C TYR A 17 -21.29 -12.91 18.56
N LEU A 18 -20.20 -12.38 17.96
CA LEU A 18 -20.27 -11.48 16.82
C LEU A 18 -20.84 -12.14 15.56
N GLN A 19 -20.54 -13.42 15.35
CA GLN A 19 -21.13 -14.19 14.23
C GLN A 19 -22.65 -14.40 14.37
N GLY A 20 -23.17 -14.36 15.57
CA GLY A 20 -24.60 -14.51 15.84
C GLY A 20 -25.40 -13.21 15.93
N VAL A 21 -24.74 -12.05 15.83
CA VAL A 21 -25.38 -10.75 15.96
C VAL A 21 -26.06 -10.34 14.64
N GLU A 22 -27.36 -10.05 14.68
CA GLU A 22 -28.11 -9.57 13.50
C GLU A 22 -27.87 -8.08 13.18
N GLN A 23 -27.40 -7.31 14.14
CA GLN A 23 -27.13 -5.88 14.00
C GLN A 23 -25.82 -5.63 13.25
N THR A 24 -25.78 -4.51 12.54
CA THR A 24 -24.53 -4.04 11.92
C THR A 24 -23.51 -3.68 13.01
N VAL A 25 -22.36 -4.32 12.99
CA VAL A 25 -21.25 -4.06 13.90
C VAL A 25 -20.09 -3.46 13.11
N VAL A 26 -19.53 -2.38 13.61
CA VAL A 26 -18.30 -1.79 13.10
C VAL A 26 -17.21 -2.01 14.14
N LEU A 27 -16.13 -2.68 13.73
CA LEU A 27 -15.02 -2.96 14.63
C LEU A 27 -13.68 -2.54 13.99
N VAL A 28 -12.71 -2.24 14.84
CA VAL A 28 -11.32 -1.96 14.45
C VAL A 28 -10.45 -2.98 15.17
N SER A 29 -9.65 -3.72 14.44
CA SER A 29 -8.68 -4.67 14.98
C SER A 29 -7.46 -4.78 14.07
N HIS A 30 -6.32 -5.11 14.64
CA HIS A 30 -5.11 -5.49 13.92
C HIS A 30 -4.90 -7.01 13.91
N ASP A 31 -5.74 -7.76 14.61
CA ASP A 31 -5.74 -9.22 14.61
C ASP A 31 -6.40 -9.75 13.32
N ARG A 32 -5.56 -10.27 12.44
CA ARG A 32 -5.99 -10.77 11.13
C ARG A 32 -6.81 -12.06 11.24
N ALA A 33 -6.52 -12.90 12.22
CA ALA A 33 -7.24 -14.16 12.42
C ALA A 33 -8.67 -13.85 12.89
N PHE A 34 -8.81 -12.97 13.87
CA PHE A 34 -10.09 -12.49 14.35
C PHE A 34 -10.91 -11.81 13.24
N LEU A 35 -10.29 -10.91 12.45
CA LEU A 35 -10.99 -10.30 11.31
C LEU A 35 -11.47 -11.35 10.29
N ALA A 36 -10.63 -12.37 10.01
CA ALA A 36 -10.99 -13.40 9.04
C ALA A 36 -12.20 -14.24 9.47
N SER A 37 -12.44 -14.36 10.79
CA SER A 37 -13.55 -15.16 11.33
C SER A 37 -14.87 -14.40 11.44
N VAL A 38 -14.85 -13.05 11.54
CA VAL A 38 -16.07 -12.27 11.90
C VAL A 38 -16.51 -11.27 10.85
N VAL A 39 -15.64 -10.83 9.90
CA VAL A 39 -16.02 -9.74 8.98
C VAL A 39 -16.50 -10.27 7.63
N ASP A 40 -17.53 -9.64 7.10
CA ASP A 40 -18.07 -9.80 5.76
C ASP A 40 -17.86 -8.60 4.85
N HIS A 41 -17.43 -7.47 5.43
CA HIS A 41 -17.09 -6.23 4.74
C HIS A 41 -15.86 -5.59 5.40
N VAL A 42 -14.99 -4.99 4.60
CA VAL A 42 -13.82 -4.27 5.09
C VAL A 42 -13.83 -2.83 4.58
N LEU A 43 -13.70 -1.88 5.50
CA LEU A 43 -13.47 -0.48 5.17
C LEU A 43 -11.97 -0.19 5.35
N HIS A 44 -11.25 -0.14 4.24
CA HIS A 44 -9.82 0.16 4.25
C HIS A 44 -9.57 1.66 4.17
N VAL A 45 -8.88 2.19 5.18
CA VAL A 45 -8.49 3.61 5.24
C VAL A 45 -7.01 3.74 4.92
N GLU A 46 -6.69 4.42 3.81
CA GLU A 46 -5.33 4.62 3.35
C GLU A 46 -5.19 6.01 2.72
N ALA A 47 -4.13 6.74 3.07
CA ALA A 47 -3.85 8.10 2.55
C ALA A 47 -5.07 9.06 2.60
N GLY A 48 -5.84 9.03 3.70
CA GLY A 48 -7.02 9.87 3.88
C GLY A 48 -8.25 9.46 3.04
N THR A 49 -8.18 8.35 2.33
CA THR A 49 -9.28 7.82 1.51
C THR A 49 -9.81 6.53 2.13
N MET A 50 -11.14 6.40 2.15
CA MET A 50 -11.82 5.20 2.61
C MET A 50 -12.32 4.40 1.41
N THR A 51 -11.95 3.13 1.34
CA THR A 51 -12.35 2.23 0.25
C THR A 51 -13.08 1.03 0.84
N PRO A 52 -14.35 0.80 0.46
CA PRO A 52 -15.09 -0.39 0.86
C PRO A 52 -14.70 -1.60 0.01
N TYR A 53 -14.60 -2.75 0.65
CA TYR A 53 -14.44 -4.07 0.05
C TYR A 53 -15.50 -5.00 0.58
N VAL A 54 -16.14 -5.74 -0.32
CA VAL A 54 -17.16 -6.73 0.01
C VAL A 54 -16.50 -8.11 0.07
N GLY A 55 -16.89 -8.88 1.07
CA GLY A 55 -16.36 -10.21 1.32
C GLY A 55 -15.53 -10.27 2.61
N ASP A 56 -15.08 -11.45 2.93
CA ASP A 56 -14.24 -11.74 4.08
C ASP A 56 -12.84 -11.06 3.99
N TYR A 57 -12.08 -11.19 5.04
CA TYR A 57 -10.74 -10.58 5.11
C TYR A 57 -9.78 -11.13 4.04
N ALA A 58 -9.89 -12.40 3.66
CA ALA A 58 -9.08 -13.01 2.61
C ALA A 58 -9.40 -12.41 1.24
N SER A 59 -10.69 -12.24 0.93
CA SER A 59 -11.18 -11.57 -0.27
C SER A 59 -10.72 -10.11 -0.35
N PHE A 60 -10.74 -9.40 0.77
CA PHE A 60 -10.20 -8.03 0.87
C PHE A 60 -8.72 -7.99 0.47
N ILE A 61 -7.88 -8.88 1.03
CA ILE A 61 -6.45 -8.91 0.70
C ILE A 61 -6.23 -9.16 -0.79
N ALA A 62 -6.96 -10.11 -1.39
CA ALA A 62 -6.86 -10.41 -2.82
C ALA A 62 -7.27 -9.23 -3.69
N GLN A 63 -8.42 -8.61 -3.41
CA GLN A 63 -8.94 -7.44 -4.15
C GLN A 63 -8.01 -6.22 -4.01
N ARG A 64 -7.47 -5.99 -2.81
CA ARG A 64 -6.51 -4.89 -2.56
C ARG A 64 -5.24 -5.08 -3.40
N GLU A 65 -4.69 -6.28 -3.43
CA GLU A 65 -3.49 -6.58 -4.21
C GLU A 65 -3.73 -6.46 -5.72
N GLU A 66 -4.83 -6.96 -6.23
CA GLU A 66 -5.22 -6.80 -7.63
C GLU A 66 -5.36 -5.32 -8.02
N ARG A 67 -6.02 -4.52 -7.17
CA ARG A 67 -6.16 -3.07 -7.37
C ARG A 67 -4.81 -2.38 -7.38
N ARG A 68 -3.91 -2.72 -6.45
CA ARG A 68 -2.55 -2.19 -6.38
C ARG A 68 -1.76 -2.51 -7.65
N LEU A 69 -1.79 -3.75 -8.10
CA LEU A 69 -1.12 -4.18 -9.33
C LEU A 69 -1.68 -3.47 -10.57
N THR A 70 -2.99 -3.29 -10.63
CA THR A 70 -3.64 -2.56 -11.72
C THR A 70 -3.23 -1.09 -11.75
N GLN A 71 -3.21 -0.42 -10.59
CA GLN A 71 -2.74 0.95 -10.46
C GLN A 71 -1.27 1.08 -10.85
N GLN A 72 -0.41 0.15 -10.42
CA GLN A 72 1.00 0.12 -10.80
C GLN A 72 1.18 0.00 -12.31
N ARG A 73 0.45 -0.92 -12.95
CA ARG A 73 0.50 -1.09 -14.41
C ARG A 73 0.06 0.16 -15.17
N GLN A 74 -0.98 0.84 -14.68
CA GLN A 74 -1.45 2.09 -15.28
C GLN A 74 -0.43 3.22 -15.11
N PHE A 75 0.17 3.34 -13.94
CA PHE A 75 1.23 4.30 -13.66
C PHE A 75 2.44 4.07 -14.57
N ASP A 76 2.94 2.83 -14.66
CA ASP A 76 4.08 2.48 -15.50
C ASP A 76 3.80 2.72 -16.99
N LYS A 77 2.61 2.40 -17.45
CA LYS A 77 2.17 2.68 -18.83
C LYS A 77 2.15 4.18 -19.11
N GLN A 78 1.59 4.98 -18.20
CA GLN A 78 1.58 6.42 -18.36
C GLN A 78 2.99 7.00 -18.32
N ALA A 79 3.85 6.55 -17.39
CA ALA A 79 5.24 6.99 -17.28
C ALA A 79 6.02 6.75 -18.58
N LYS A 80 5.87 5.57 -19.20
CA LYS A 80 6.47 5.27 -20.50
C LYS A 80 5.99 6.20 -21.62
N VAL A 81 4.68 6.48 -21.66
CA VAL A 81 4.12 7.40 -22.67
C VAL A 81 4.64 8.82 -22.44
N ILE A 82 4.69 9.29 -21.21
CA ILE A 82 5.20 10.62 -20.85
C ILE A 82 6.68 10.72 -21.27
N ALA A 83 7.51 9.75 -20.90
CA ALA A 83 8.94 9.73 -21.24
C ALA A 83 9.17 9.77 -22.76
N ALA A 84 8.40 9.02 -23.52
CA ALA A 84 8.48 9.02 -25.00
C ALA A 84 8.07 10.39 -25.59
N GLN A 85 7.06 11.06 -25.03
CA GLN A 85 6.65 12.38 -25.47
C GLN A 85 7.70 13.45 -25.10
N GLU A 86 8.25 13.38 -23.90
CA GLU A 86 9.32 14.31 -23.44
C GLU A 86 10.58 14.16 -24.32
N ASP A 87 10.96 12.93 -24.66
CA ASP A 87 12.09 12.67 -25.55
C ASP A 87 11.86 13.22 -26.96
N TYR A 88 10.66 13.00 -27.53
CA TYR A 88 10.27 13.59 -28.81
C TYR A 88 10.35 15.13 -28.77
N ILE A 89 9.80 15.75 -27.73
CA ILE A 89 9.82 17.20 -27.55
C ILE A 89 11.28 17.69 -27.49
N ARG A 90 12.12 17.04 -26.68
CA ARG A 90 13.54 17.41 -26.52
C ARG A 90 14.29 17.40 -27.84
N ARG A 91 14.07 16.38 -28.68
CA ARG A 91 14.76 16.26 -29.97
C ARG A 91 14.26 17.24 -31.03
N ASN A 92 13.01 17.68 -30.98
CA ASN A 92 12.38 18.42 -32.07
C ASN A 92 12.04 19.87 -31.74
N ILE A 93 12.27 20.34 -30.50
CA ILE A 93 11.85 21.69 -30.07
C ILE A 93 12.51 22.82 -30.84
N ALA A 94 13.73 22.62 -31.30
CA ALA A 94 14.53 23.61 -32.06
C ALA A 94 14.60 23.32 -33.56
N GLY A 95 13.97 22.22 -34.06
CA GLY A 95 14.07 21.81 -35.47
C GLY A 95 12.81 22.11 -36.30
N GLN A 96 12.76 21.54 -37.50
CA GLN A 96 11.65 21.69 -38.46
C GLN A 96 10.28 21.29 -37.83
N ASN A 97 10.26 20.35 -36.91
CA ASN A 97 9.06 19.90 -36.22
C ASN A 97 8.72 20.68 -34.94
N SER A 98 9.29 21.88 -34.75
CA SER A 98 9.12 22.67 -33.52
C SER A 98 7.67 23.02 -33.22
N LYS A 99 6.83 23.26 -34.23
CA LYS A 99 5.39 23.52 -34.04
C LYS A 99 4.68 22.29 -33.44
N GLN A 100 4.98 21.11 -33.93
CA GLN A 100 4.42 19.87 -33.41
C GLN A 100 4.95 19.56 -32.01
N ALA A 101 6.25 19.77 -31.74
CA ALA A 101 6.84 19.60 -30.43
C ALA A 101 6.22 20.55 -29.37
N LYS A 102 5.97 21.81 -29.73
CA LYS A 102 5.25 22.78 -28.87
C LYS A 102 3.81 22.35 -28.59
N GLY A 103 3.09 21.83 -29.60
CA GLY A 103 1.75 21.27 -29.43
C GLY A 103 1.71 20.09 -28.45
N ARG A 104 2.64 19.13 -28.62
CA ARG A 104 2.78 17.99 -27.69
C ARG A 104 3.14 18.42 -26.28
N ARG A 105 4.03 19.39 -26.11
CA ARG A 105 4.38 19.95 -24.80
C ARG A 105 3.15 20.55 -24.09
N LYS A 106 2.32 21.31 -24.84
CA LYS A 106 1.08 21.88 -24.29
C LYS A 106 0.08 20.82 -23.88
N LEU A 107 -0.05 19.75 -24.67
CA LEU A 107 -0.90 18.60 -24.34
C LEU A 107 -0.40 17.88 -23.10
N LEU A 108 0.90 17.58 -23.04
CA LEU A 108 1.53 16.88 -21.91
C LEU A 108 1.40 17.68 -20.60
N ALA A 109 1.51 19.01 -20.66
CA ALA A 109 1.33 19.88 -19.49
C ALA A 109 -0.11 19.86 -18.92
N ARG A 110 -1.09 19.48 -19.73
CA ARG A 110 -2.51 19.37 -19.33
C ARG A 110 -2.92 17.95 -18.96
N THR A 111 -2.06 16.96 -19.23
CA THR A 111 -2.35 15.56 -18.93
C THR A 111 -2.27 15.32 -17.42
N PRO A 112 -3.34 14.87 -16.77
CA PRO A 112 -3.30 14.50 -15.36
C PRO A 112 -2.27 13.39 -15.13
N ARG A 113 -1.41 13.55 -14.14
CA ARG A 113 -0.41 12.53 -13.78
C ARG A 113 -1.00 11.60 -12.73
N LEU A 114 -0.88 10.31 -12.96
CA LEU A 114 -1.22 9.30 -11.96
C LEU A 114 -0.17 9.31 -10.86
N SER A 115 -0.62 9.13 -9.62
CA SER A 115 0.28 8.87 -8.49
C SER A 115 0.66 7.39 -8.47
N PRO A 116 1.88 7.05 -8.02
CA PRO A 116 2.22 5.66 -7.76
C PRO A 116 1.28 5.07 -6.70
N PRO A 117 1.06 3.74 -6.68
CA PRO A 117 0.27 3.13 -5.63
C PRO A 117 0.89 3.39 -4.26
N PRO A 118 0.08 3.55 -3.21
CA PRO A 118 0.57 3.69 -1.85
C PRO A 118 1.50 2.54 -1.46
N GLY A 119 2.58 2.83 -0.73
CA GLY A 119 3.59 1.83 -0.34
C GLY A 119 4.63 1.52 -1.42
N ALA A 120 4.57 2.15 -2.60
CA ALA A 120 5.66 2.13 -3.58
C ALA A 120 6.74 3.19 -3.28
N GLU A 121 6.43 4.12 -2.37
CA GLU A 121 7.38 5.14 -1.91
C GLU A 121 8.25 4.54 -0.81
N ASP A 122 9.54 4.49 -1.10
CA ASP A 122 10.66 4.27 -0.20
C ASP A 122 10.41 3.28 0.96
N VAL A 123 10.67 2.02 0.69
CA VAL A 123 11.13 1.14 1.75
C VAL A 123 12.38 1.84 2.31
N MET A 124 12.24 2.46 3.47
CA MET A 124 13.34 3.04 4.20
C MET A 124 14.39 1.95 4.38
N ALA A 125 15.38 1.94 3.50
CA ALA A 125 16.50 1.01 3.61
C ALA A 125 17.35 1.50 4.77
N LEU A 126 17.01 1.06 5.98
CA LEU A 126 17.81 1.29 7.17
C LEU A 126 19.11 0.51 6.99
N ARG A 127 20.14 1.16 6.46
CA ARG A 127 21.51 0.65 6.48
C ARG A 127 22.09 0.95 7.84
N LEU A 128 22.08 -0.04 8.71
CA LEU A 128 22.84 -0.02 9.94
C LEU A 128 24.30 -0.34 9.57
N GLU A 129 25.09 0.70 9.31
CA GLU A 129 26.53 0.56 9.21
C GLU A 129 27.08 0.60 10.64
N SER A 130 27.65 -0.49 11.09
CA SER A 130 28.40 -0.48 12.35
C SER A 130 29.69 0.32 12.10
N ALA A 131 29.79 1.52 12.69
CA ALA A 131 30.97 2.38 12.56
C ALA A 131 32.22 1.80 13.21
N HIS A 132 32.07 0.86 14.13
CA HIS A 132 33.16 0.15 14.77
C HIS A 132 32.75 -1.31 14.97
N ARG A 133 33.70 -2.22 14.68
CA ARG A 133 33.57 -3.61 15.06
C ARG A 133 33.63 -3.67 16.58
N GLY A 134 32.54 -4.05 17.23
CA GLY A 134 32.52 -4.41 18.64
C GLY A 134 33.52 -5.51 18.90
N GLY A 135 34.12 -5.55 20.09
CA GLY A 135 35.07 -6.61 20.47
C GLY A 135 34.47 -8.01 20.27
N ASP A 136 35.31 -9.01 20.19
CA ASP A 136 34.93 -10.43 19.94
C ASP A 136 34.07 -11.04 21.06
N GLN A 137 33.91 -10.36 22.20
CA GLN A 137 33.04 -10.77 23.30
C GLN A 137 31.88 -9.81 23.45
N VAL A 138 30.64 -10.25 23.08
CA VAL A 138 29.41 -9.46 23.16
C VAL A 138 28.73 -9.66 24.53
N LEU A 139 28.93 -10.80 25.18
CA LEU A 139 28.40 -11.11 26.51
C LEU A 139 29.32 -12.11 27.22
N VAL A 140 29.75 -11.82 28.46
CA VAL A 140 30.41 -12.75 29.36
C VAL A 140 29.52 -12.94 30.57
N ALA A 141 28.95 -14.12 30.75
CA ALA A 141 28.22 -14.49 31.97
C ALA A 141 29.24 -15.24 32.89
N ASP A 142 29.63 -14.61 33.98
CA ASP A 142 30.43 -15.21 35.00
C ASP A 142 29.53 -15.61 36.17
N LYS A 143 29.43 -16.91 36.37
CA LYS A 143 28.75 -17.63 37.47
C LYS A 143 27.48 -17.00 38.01
N VAL A 144 26.32 -17.45 37.51
CA VAL A 144 25.03 -17.37 38.20
C VAL A 144 24.85 -18.65 39.05
#